data_abea3dee0e9e2fbb699f64d32769aa2c
#
_entry.id   abea3dee0e9e2fbb699f64d32769aa2c
#
_cell.length_a   1.000
_cell.length_b   1.000
_cell.length_c   1.000
_cell.angle_alpha   90.00
_cell.angle_beta   90.00
_cell.angle_gamma   90.00
#
_symmetry.space_group_name_H-M   'P 1'
#
loop_
_entity.id
_entity.type
_entity.pdbx_description
1 polymer ?
#
loop_
_entity_poly.entity_id
_entity_poly.type
_entity_poly.pdbx_seq_one_letter_code
_entity_poly.pdbx_strand_id
1 'polypeptide(L)'
;QYKKSTETAWQTAEITENNTKAEIKPDWGTQFTAADWTTPNSVQPFWRITEGTGVFANNTYDYKLTVDGTEYTGQFTTKTGDIIPYGDMEDSSLPCFNTSETSTFWGSGNNDQTPTLCTQGREGENHYAILQSISKFVLAAGNLFSGTFKYTSAGLGGTGAVNFGQKYFFETRPTALQVKYRAKVEPVDLNILKGPLEK
;
A
#
# COMPACT_ATOMS: atom_id res chain seq x y z
N GLN A 1 15.91 3.81 26.85
CA GLN A 1 16.22 2.80 25.84
C GLN A 1 15.01 1.89 25.64
N TYR A 2 14.90 1.31 24.48
CA TYR A 2 13.85 0.34 24.16
C TYR A 2 14.39 -0.69 23.14
N LYS A 3 13.75 -1.84 23.07
CA LYS A 3 14.02 -2.88 22.05
C LYS A 3 12.78 -3.73 21.82
N LYS A 4 12.65 -4.41 20.70
CA LYS A 4 11.67 -5.50 20.60
C LYS A 4 12.03 -6.58 21.60
N SER A 5 11.04 -7.17 22.26
CA SER A 5 11.29 -8.22 23.26
C SER A 5 11.99 -9.45 22.70
N THR A 6 11.88 -9.65 21.37
CA THR A 6 12.57 -10.73 20.63
C THR A 6 14.01 -10.39 20.21
N GLU A 7 14.45 -9.13 20.40
CA GLU A 7 15.78 -8.66 20.01
C GLU A 7 16.69 -8.49 21.22
N THR A 8 17.98 -8.47 20.97
CA THR A 8 19.00 -8.27 22.03
C THR A 8 19.52 -6.85 22.10
N ALA A 9 19.51 -6.14 20.95
CA ALA A 9 20.08 -4.80 20.85
C ALA A 9 19.10 -3.73 21.36
N TRP A 10 19.58 -2.87 22.24
CA TRP A 10 18.86 -1.73 22.76
C TRP A 10 19.02 -0.51 21.84
N GLN A 11 17.91 0.18 21.59
CA GLN A 11 17.86 1.45 20.90
C GLN A 11 17.65 2.59 21.88
N THR A 12 18.12 3.79 21.53
CA THR A 12 17.98 4.97 22.38
C THR A 12 16.79 5.81 21.90
N ALA A 13 15.88 6.12 22.82
CA ALA A 13 14.83 7.11 22.59
C ALA A 13 15.44 8.53 22.68
N GLU A 14 14.89 9.46 21.94
CA GLU A 14 15.27 10.87 22.05
C GLU A 14 14.76 11.46 23.36
N ILE A 15 15.60 12.22 24.04
CA ILE A 15 15.24 12.94 25.25
C ILE A 15 15.00 14.40 24.88
N THR A 16 13.83 14.89 25.18
CA THR A 16 13.37 16.25 24.83
C THR A 16 12.81 16.98 26.06
N GLU A 17 12.47 18.25 25.90
CA GLU A 17 11.81 19.08 26.91
C GLU A 17 12.59 19.12 28.24
N ASN A 18 13.88 19.49 28.16
CA ASN A 18 14.75 19.58 29.32
C ASN A 18 14.80 18.30 30.18
N ASN A 19 14.91 17.15 29.53
CA ASN A 19 14.95 15.82 30.14
C ASN A 19 13.64 15.37 30.82
N THR A 20 12.52 15.98 30.51
CA THR A 20 11.23 15.59 31.09
C THR A 20 10.43 14.62 30.19
N LYS A 21 10.86 14.42 28.93
CA LYS A 21 10.17 13.56 27.96
C LYS A 21 11.15 12.68 27.20
N ALA A 22 10.88 11.40 27.15
CA ALA A 22 11.53 10.45 26.25
C ALA A 22 10.59 10.12 25.08
N GLU A 23 11.07 10.29 23.85
CA GLU A 23 10.28 10.07 22.65
C GLU A 23 10.96 9.06 21.72
N ILE A 24 10.21 8.08 21.25
CA ILE A 24 10.64 7.16 20.22
C ILE A 24 10.18 7.71 18.88
N LYS A 25 11.07 8.41 18.18
CA LYS A 25 10.78 8.93 16.85
C LYS A 25 10.83 7.82 15.81
N PRO A 26 9.87 7.77 14.87
CA PRO A 26 9.94 6.84 13.77
C PRO A 26 11.06 7.24 12.81
N ASP A 27 11.92 6.30 12.48
CA ASP A 27 12.75 6.36 11.29
C ASP A 27 12.08 5.52 10.20
N TRP A 28 11.75 6.19 9.10
CA TRP A 28 11.07 5.59 7.96
C TRP A 28 12.04 4.93 6.98
N GLY A 29 13.28 4.66 7.38
CA GLY A 29 14.23 3.91 6.55
C GLY A 29 13.52 2.86 5.72
N THR A 30 13.38 3.12 4.41
CA THR A 30 12.62 2.27 3.51
C THR A 30 13.53 1.68 2.46
N GLN A 31 13.37 0.40 2.21
CA GLN A 31 13.95 -0.24 1.05
C GLN A 31 12.82 -0.71 0.14
N PHE A 32 12.85 -0.24 -1.09
CA PHE A 32 11.97 -0.76 -2.12
C PHE A 32 12.45 -2.15 -2.53
N THR A 33 11.58 -3.14 -2.42
CA THR A 33 11.85 -4.49 -2.93
C THR A 33 11.07 -4.65 -4.23
N ALA A 34 11.76 -4.91 -5.32
CA ALA A 34 11.11 -5.21 -6.58
C ALA A 34 10.22 -6.46 -6.43
N ALA A 35 8.99 -6.36 -6.93
CA ALA A 35 8.09 -7.50 -6.98
C ALA A 35 8.59 -8.53 -8.03
N ASP A 36 8.39 -9.80 -7.75
CA ASP A 36 8.56 -10.85 -8.75
C ASP A 36 7.32 -10.92 -9.64
N TRP A 37 7.36 -10.23 -10.75
CA TRP A 37 6.28 -10.18 -11.74
C TRP A 37 6.14 -11.46 -12.57
N THR A 38 7.10 -12.39 -12.46
CA THR A 38 7.12 -13.62 -13.26
C THR A 38 6.46 -14.79 -12.57
N THR A 39 6.36 -14.76 -11.24
CA THR A 39 5.79 -15.84 -10.45
C THR A 39 4.30 -15.58 -10.19
N PRO A 40 3.38 -16.34 -10.82
CA PRO A 40 1.94 -16.21 -10.58
C PRO A 40 1.58 -16.44 -9.11
N ASN A 41 0.60 -15.69 -8.62
CA ASN A 41 0.12 -15.76 -7.24
C ASN A 41 1.18 -15.47 -6.15
N SER A 42 2.27 -14.81 -6.51
CA SER A 42 3.25 -14.35 -5.53
C SER A 42 2.62 -13.37 -4.55
N VAL A 43 3.00 -13.52 -3.28
CA VAL A 43 2.78 -12.48 -2.26
C VAL A 43 4.12 -11.80 -2.05
N GLN A 44 4.24 -10.56 -2.52
CA GLN A 44 5.49 -9.83 -2.48
C GLN A 44 5.35 -8.59 -1.62
N PRO A 45 6.35 -8.26 -0.79
CA PRO A 45 6.40 -6.95 -0.19
C PRO A 45 6.77 -5.94 -1.28
N PHE A 46 5.83 -5.05 -1.58
CA PHE A 46 6.06 -3.97 -2.53
C PHE A 46 6.92 -2.86 -1.92
N TRP A 47 6.73 -2.61 -0.66
CA TRP A 47 7.50 -1.66 0.13
C TRP A 47 7.72 -2.24 1.53
N ARG A 48 8.92 -2.12 2.06
CA ARG A 48 9.27 -2.64 3.39
C ARG A 48 10.22 -1.68 4.09
N ILE A 49 10.00 -1.47 5.37
CA ILE A 49 10.99 -0.89 6.27
C ILE A 49 11.94 -2.03 6.67
N THR A 50 13.18 -1.97 6.23
CA THR A 50 14.20 -2.98 6.51
C THR A 50 15.16 -2.57 7.62
N GLU A 51 15.42 -1.28 7.74
CA GLU A 51 16.35 -0.69 8.69
C GLU A 51 15.69 0.54 9.30
N GLY A 52 14.76 0.37 10.14
CA GLY A 52 14.09 1.49 10.79
C GLY A 52 14.26 1.40 12.30
N THR A 53 14.38 2.53 12.94
CA THR A 53 14.23 2.66 14.38
C THR A 53 12.79 3.02 14.73
N GLY A 54 12.43 2.88 15.98
CA GLY A 54 11.10 3.18 16.46
C GLY A 54 10.24 1.95 16.66
N VAL A 55 8.96 2.17 16.88
CA VAL A 55 8.00 1.10 17.18
C VAL A 55 7.12 0.79 15.97
N PHE A 56 6.83 -0.48 15.77
CA PHE A 56 6.01 -1.01 14.70
C PHE A 56 4.75 -1.67 15.27
N ALA A 57 3.71 -1.77 14.46
CA ALA A 57 2.45 -2.40 14.84
C ALA A 57 2.63 -3.86 15.25
N ASN A 58 1.79 -4.33 16.17
CA ASN A 58 1.71 -5.72 16.63
C ASN A 58 3.05 -6.30 17.13
N ASN A 59 3.80 -5.52 17.90
CA ASN A 59 5.05 -5.93 18.51
C ASN A 59 5.06 -5.60 19.99
N THR A 60 5.74 -6.42 20.78
CA THR A 60 6.03 -6.15 22.19
C THR A 60 7.44 -5.62 22.33
N TYR A 61 7.58 -4.57 23.13
CA TYR A 61 8.83 -3.87 23.40
C TYR A 61 9.15 -3.89 24.88
N ASP A 62 10.41 -4.15 25.21
CA ASP A 62 10.99 -3.87 26.52
C ASP A 62 11.49 -2.44 26.55
N TYR A 63 11.35 -1.77 27.67
CA TYR A 63 11.95 -0.44 27.88
C TYR A 63 12.75 -0.36 29.17
N LYS A 64 13.71 0.55 29.19
CA LYS A 64 14.47 1.00 30.34
C LYS A 64 14.43 2.51 30.40
N LEU A 65 14.01 3.04 31.52
CA LEU A 65 14.00 4.46 31.81
C LEU A 65 14.88 4.69 33.04
N THR A 66 15.87 5.58 32.95
CA THR A 66 16.70 5.98 34.08
C THR A 66 16.33 7.40 34.47
N VAL A 67 15.90 7.56 35.71
CA VAL A 67 15.55 8.85 36.31
C VAL A 67 16.34 9.00 37.62
N ASP A 68 17.15 10.04 37.72
CA ASP A 68 17.97 10.34 38.92
C ASP A 68 18.81 9.12 39.39
N GLY A 69 19.36 8.37 38.42
CA GLY A 69 20.16 7.17 38.68
C GLY A 69 19.36 5.90 38.99
N THR A 70 18.05 5.97 39.09
CA THR A 70 17.18 4.81 39.31
C THR A 70 16.69 4.27 37.97
N GLU A 71 16.87 2.97 37.74
CA GLU A 71 16.37 2.30 36.52
C GLU A 71 14.96 1.74 36.74
N TYR A 72 14.07 2.08 35.82
CA TYR A 72 12.71 1.54 35.69
C TYR A 72 12.62 0.73 34.41
N THR A 73 12.12 -0.47 34.49
CA THR A 73 11.95 -1.37 33.36
C THR A 73 10.50 -1.79 33.23
N GLY A 74 10.10 -2.11 32.02
CA GLY A 74 8.76 -2.64 31.73
C GLY A 74 8.60 -3.05 30.28
N GLN A 75 7.37 -3.38 29.94
CA GLN A 75 6.99 -3.78 28.60
C GLN A 75 5.75 -3.01 28.14
N PHE A 76 5.63 -2.81 26.84
CA PHE A 76 4.39 -2.40 26.21
C PHE A 76 4.20 -3.12 24.88
N THR A 77 2.95 -3.32 24.48
CA THR A 77 2.61 -3.91 23.19
C THR A 77 1.88 -2.88 22.34
N THR A 78 2.33 -2.72 21.12
CA THR A 78 1.68 -1.84 20.14
C THR A 78 0.41 -2.50 19.61
N LYS A 79 -0.56 -1.67 19.21
CA LYS A 79 -1.80 -2.15 18.59
C LYS A 79 -1.50 -2.91 17.28
N THR A 80 -2.46 -3.73 16.85
CA THR A 80 -2.46 -4.29 15.50
C THR A 80 -2.49 -3.17 14.47
N GLY A 81 -1.80 -3.37 13.35
CA GLY A 81 -1.77 -2.37 12.27
C GLY A 81 -3.13 -2.21 11.59
N ASP A 82 -3.30 -1.08 10.95
CA ASP A 82 -4.46 -0.81 10.11
C ASP A 82 -4.30 -1.54 8.77
N ILE A 83 -5.44 -1.92 8.19
CA ILE A 83 -5.51 -2.48 6.83
C ILE A 83 -5.89 -1.38 5.84
N ILE A 84 -5.47 -1.52 4.59
CA ILE A 84 -5.90 -0.63 3.53
C ILE A 84 -7.41 -0.81 3.33
N PRO A 85 -8.22 0.26 3.32
CA PRO A 85 -9.65 0.16 3.13
C PRO A 85 -10.00 -0.63 1.86
N TYR A 86 -10.90 -1.61 2.00
CA TYR A 86 -11.33 -2.47 0.89
C TYR A 86 -10.19 -3.14 0.12
N GLY A 87 -9.03 -3.36 0.76
CA GLY A 87 -7.86 -3.96 0.12
C GLY A 87 -8.02 -5.45 -0.17
N ASP A 88 -8.99 -6.11 0.46
CA ASP A 88 -9.42 -7.49 0.21
C ASP A 88 -10.24 -7.65 -1.08
N MET A 89 -10.78 -6.54 -1.64
CA MET A 89 -11.61 -6.53 -2.86
C MET A 89 -12.90 -7.36 -2.76
N GLU A 90 -13.41 -7.67 -1.56
CA GLU A 90 -14.59 -8.52 -1.36
C GLU A 90 -15.91 -7.80 -1.68
N ASP A 91 -15.94 -6.47 -1.61
CA ASP A 91 -17.15 -5.68 -1.88
C ASP A 91 -17.32 -5.44 -3.39
N SER A 92 -18.29 -6.14 -3.99
CA SER A 92 -18.60 -6.00 -5.43
C SER A 92 -19.24 -4.66 -5.80
N SER A 93 -19.68 -3.88 -4.84
CA SER A 93 -20.31 -2.57 -5.06
C SER A 93 -19.28 -1.43 -5.19
N LEU A 94 -18.00 -1.72 -5.02
CA LEU A 94 -16.94 -0.70 -5.12
C LEU A 94 -16.99 0.03 -6.48
N PRO A 95 -16.98 1.36 -6.47
CA PRO A 95 -17.03 2.17 -7.69
C PRO A 95 -15.92 1.85 -8.70
N CYS A 96 -14.76 1.36 -8.25
CA CYS A 96 -13.67 0.98 -9.15
C CYS A 96 -14.02 -0.19 -10.09
N PHE A 97 -15.05 -0.98 -9.79
CA PHE A 97 -15.52 -2.10 -10.63
C PHE A 97 -16.61 -1.71 -11.63
N ASN A 98 -17.03 -0.47 -11.63
CA ASN A 98 -18.05 0.05 -12.56
C ASN A 98 -17.58 1.38 -13.18
N THR A 99 -18.46 2.06 -13.93
CA THR A 99 -18.17 3.33 -14.59
C THR A 99 -18.53 4.57 -13.75
N SER A 100 -18.70 4.43 -12.45
CA SER A 100 -18.99 5.53 -11.55
C SER A 100 -17.80 6.48 -11.40
N GLU A 101 -18.06 7.78 -11.46
CA GLU A 101 -17.07 8.82 -11.20
C GLU A 101 -16.81 9.04 -9.69
N THR A 102 -17.57 8.36 -8.83
CA THR A 102 -17.37 8.42 -7.38
C THR A 102 -16.33 7.40 -6.95
N SER A 103 -15.72 7.62 -5.79
CA SER A 103 -14.79 6.68 -5.17
C SER A 103 -15.02 6.67 -3.66
N THR A 104 -15.00 5.47 -3.07
CA THR A 104 -14.92 5.31 -1.62
C THR A 104 -13.47 5.36 -1.13
N PHE A 105 -12.58 4.68 -1.80
CA PHE A 105 -11.14 4.68 -1.61
C PHE A 105 -10.44 4.34 -2.93
N TRP A 106 -10.89 3.27 -3.60
CA TRP A 106 -10.36 2.80 -4.87
C TRP A 106 -11.13 3.38 -6.04
N GLY A 107 -10.38 3.87 -7.03
CA GLY A 107 -10.87 4.29 -8.33
C GLY A 107 -10.19 3.50 -9.45
N SER A 108 -10.78 3.54 -10.62
CA SER A 108 -10.24 2.97 -11.86
C SER A 108 -10.52 3.89 -13.03
N GLY A 109 -9.90 3.63 -14.17
CA GLY A 109 -10.18 4.33 -15.42
C GLY A 109 -11.41 3.84 -16.15
N ASN A 110 -12.26 3.01 -15.52
CA ASN A 110 -13.50 2.56 -16.12
C ASN A 110 -14.38 3.74 -16.55
N ASN A 111 -14.91 3.66 -17.75
CA ASN A 111 -15.84 4.63 -18.31
C ASN A 111 -16.67 3.95 -19.42
N ASP A 112 -17.65 4.64 -19.97
CA ASP A 112 -18.56 4.08 -20.98
C ASP A 112 -17.84 3.56 -22.24
N GLN A 113 -16.66 4.04 -22.56
CA GLN A 113 -15.88 3.58 -23.71
C GLN A 113 -15.03 2.35 -23.37
N THR A 114 -14.56 2.26 -22.13
CA THR A 114 -13.69 1.19 -21.62
C THR A 114 -14.15 0.74 -20.24
N PRO A 115 -15.29 0.02 -20.13
CA PRO A 115 -15.93 -0.27 -18.85
C PRO A 115 -15.29 -1.42 -18.06
N THR A 116 -14.27 -2.07 -18.59
CA THR A 116 -13.68 -3.30 -18.02
C THR A 116 -12.18 -3.19 -17.78
N LEU A 117 -11.65 -1.99 -17.59
CA LEU A 117 -10.24 -1.79 -17.23
C LEU A 117 -9.93 -2.32 -15.82
N CYS A 118 -10.94 -2.30 -14.95
CA CYS A 118 -10.91 -2.90 -13.63
C CYS A 118 -12.25 -3.57 -13.35
N THR A 119 -12.24 -4.86 -13.06
CA THR A 119 -13.45 -5.64 -12.72
C THR A 119 -13.17 -6.54 -11.52
N GLN A 120 -14.22 -7.00 -10.85
CA GLN A 120 -14.06 -8.00 -9.79
C GLN A 120 -14.05 -9.41 -10.39
N GLY A 121 -13.09 -10.22 -9.98
CA GLY A 121 -13.04 -11.66 -10.21
C GLY A 121 -13.28 -12.45 -8.94
N ARG A 122 -13.55 -13.76 -9.07
CA ARG A 122 -13.76 -14.67 -7.95
C ARG A 122 -13.05 -16.00 -8.17
N GLU A 123 -12.44 -16.53 -7.11
CA GLU A 123 -11.88 -17.87 -7.07
C GLU A 123 -12.23 -18.51 -5.72
N GLY A 124 -13.16 -19.47 -5.73
CA GLY A 124 -13.76 -19.99 -4.49
C GLY A 124 -14.55 -18.90 -3.75
N GLU A 125 -14.22 -18.69 -2.51
CA GLU A 125 -14.81 -17.63 -1.68
C GLU A 125 -14.02 -16.29 -1.73
N ASN A 126 -12.87 -16.27 -2.42
CA ASN A 126 -12.00 -15.09 -2.48
C ASN A 126 -12.28 -14.26 -3.72
N HIS A 127 -12.46 -12.95 -3.53
CA HIS A 127 -12.58 -12.00 -4.62
C HIS A 127 -11.28 -11.24 -4.84
N TYR A 128 -11.10 -10.71 -6.05
CA TYR A 128 -9.90 -9.96 -6.42
C TYR A 128 -10.18 -8.98 -7.56
N ALA A 129 -9.37 -7.95 -7.69
CA ALA A 129 -9.43 -7.04 -8.81
C ALA A 129 -8.74 -7.65 -10.04
N ILE A 130 -9.41 -7.61 -11.19
CA ILE A 130 -8.86 -7.93 -12.51
C ILE A 130 -8.56 -6.63 -13.22
N LEU A 131 -7.30 -6.40 -13.56
CA LEU A 131 -6.85 -5.27 -14.34
C LEU A 131 -6.56 -5.74 -15.76
N GLN A 132 -7.35 -5.26 -16.73
CA GLN A 132 -7.25 -5.69 -18.11
C GLN A 132 -7.09 -4.49 -19.04
N SER A 133 -6.00 -4.46 -19.81
CA SER A 133 -5.82 -3.48 -20.87
C SER A 133 -6.72 -3.80 -22.07
N ILE A 134 -7.30 -2.75 -22.64
CA ILE A 134 -8.21 -2.86 -23.78
C ILE A 134 -7.61 -2.06 -24.94
N SER A 135 -7.51 -2.71 -26.11
CA SER A 135 -7.14 -2.04 -27.35
C SER A 135 -8.39 -1.81 -28.20
N LYS A 136 -8.71 -0.53 -28.42
CA LYS A 136 -9.73 -0.10 -29.39
C LYS A 136 -9.05 0.82 -30.41
N PHE A 137 -9.30 2.13 -30.37
CA PHE A 137 -8.59 3.13 -31.19
C PHE A 137 -7.24 3.50 -30.56
N VAL A 138 -7.17 3.41 -29.24
CA VAL A 138 -5.96 3.59 -28.41
C VAL A 138 -5.90 2.46 -27.40
N LEU A 139 -4.70 2.17 -26.90
CA LEU A 139 -4.51 1.25 -25.79
C LEU A 139 -4.91 1.94 -24.50
N ALA A 140 -5.95 1.43 -23.84
CA ALA A 140 -6.34 1.83 -22.50
C ALA A 140 -5.82 0.79 -21.50
N ALA A 141 -4.92 1.18 -20.62
CA ALA A 141 -4.32 0.28 -19.65
C ALA A 141 -5.31 -0.04 -18.51
N GLY A 142 -5.38 -1.32 -18.12
CA GLY A 142 -6.03 -1.74 -16.89
C GLY A 142 -5.37 -1.10 -15.68
N ASN A 143 -6.16 -0.49 -14.81
CA ASN A 143 -5.63 0.28 -13.69
C ASN A 143 -6.53 0.25 -12.46
N LEU A 144 -5.90 0.40 -11.29
CA LEU A 144 -6.54 0.56 -9.99
C LEU A 144 -5.67 1.51 -9.18
N PHE A 145 -6.28 2.50 -8.55
CA PHE A 145 -5.56 3.50 -7.75
C PHE A 145 -6.44 4.01 -6.60
N SER A 146 -5.84 4.58 -5.59
CA SER A 146 -6.61 5.35 -4.61
C SER A 146 -6.91 6.73 -5.19
N GLY A 147 -8.20 7.11 -5.27
CA GLY A 147 -8.59 8.36 -5.89
C GLY A 147 -9.85 8.27 -6.73
N THR A 148 -10.08 9.28 -7.56
CA THR A 148 -11.24 9.39 -8.44
C THR A 148 -10.82 9.59 -9.89
N PHE A 149 -11.65 9.09 -10.81
CA PHE A 149 -11.49 9.29 -12.24
C PHE A 149 -12.75 9.91 -12.83
N LYS A 150 -12.57 10.88 -13.69
CA LYS A 150 -13.66 11.48 -14.45
C LYS A 150 -13.34 11.44 -15.94
N TYR A 151 -14.25 10.88 -16.72
CA TYR A 151 -14.16 10.88 -18.17
C TYR A 151 -15.11 11.89 -18.77
N THR A 152 -14.61 12.74 -19.66
CA THR A 152 -15.41 13.68 -20.45
C THR A 152 -15.33 13.30 -21.91
N SER A 153 -16.44 12.81 -22.46
CA SER A 153 -16.54 12.45 -23.89
C SER A 153 -16.49 13.67 -24.78
N ALA A 154 -15.76 13.58 -25.89
CA ALA A 154 -15.66 14.63 -26.91
C ALA A 154 -15.59 13.99 -28.31
N GLY A 155 -16.72 13.96 -29.02
CA GLY A 155 -16.81 13.35 -30.35
C GLY A 155 -16.44 11.87 -30.36
N LEU A 156 -15.42 11.49 -31.18
CA LEU A 156 -14.93 10.11 -31.27
C LEU A 156 -13.92 9.73 -30.17
N GLY A 157 -13.63 10.64 -29.27
CA GLY A 157 -12.69 10.45 -28.17
C GLY A 157 -13.15 11.12 -26.89
N GLY A 158 -12.23 11.40 -26.00
CA GLY A 158 -12.50 12.07 -24.72
C GLY A 158 -11.24 12.33 -23.92
N THR A 159 -11.42 13.01 -22.79
CA THR A 159 -10.34 13.34 -21.86
C THR A 159 -10.63 12.67 -20.51
N GLY A 160 -9.62 12.02 -19.94
CA GLY A 160 -9.66 11.49 -18.58
C GLY A 160 -8.96 12.45 -17.63
N ALA A 161 -9.57 12.73 -16.49
CA ALA A 161 -8.95 13.44 -15.37
C ALA A 161 -8.88 12.53 -14.16
N VAL A 162 -7.71 12.40 -13.57
CA VAL A 162 -7.47 11.56 -12.38
C VAL A 162 -7.06 12.45 -11.22
N ASN A 163 -7.72 12.29 -10.08
CA ASN A 163 -7.27 12.83 -8.81
C ASN A 163 -6.71 11.67 -7.98
N PHE A 164 -5.40 11.55 -7.94
CA PHE A 164 -4.74 10.52 -7.15
C PHE A 164 -4.72 10.85 -5.67
N GLY A 165 -4.85 9.80 -4.87
CA GLY A 165 -4.72 9.84 -3.43
C GLY A 165 -6.07 10.03 -2.73
N GLN A 166 -6.29 9.19 -1.73
CA GLN A 166 -7.31 9.35 -0.69
C GLN A 166 -6.60 9.44 0.64
N LYS A 167 -7.10 10.32 1.51
CA LYS A 167 -6.58 10.39 2.87
C LYS A 167 -6.83 9.09 3.58
N TYR A 168 -5.78 8.53 4.13
CA TYR A 168 -5.85 7.37 4.99
C TYR A 168 -5.08 7.65 6.26
N PHE A 169 -5.77 7.57 7.39
CA PHE A 169 -5.17 7.85 8.69
C PHE A 169 -4.67 6.54 9.29
N PHE A 170 -3.36 6.36 9.32
CA PHE A 170 -2.73 5.28 10.05
C PHE A 170 -2.64 5.66 11.52
N GLU A 171 -3.18 4.83 12.40
CA GLU A 171 -2.92 4.91 13.84
C GLU A 171 -1.60 4.22 14.20
N THR A 172 -1.12 3.33 13.34
CA THR A 172 0.07 2.54 13.54
C THR A 172 1.03 2.67 12.37
N ARG A 173 2.32 2.49 12.62
CA ARG A 173 3.34 2.53 11.58
C ARG A 173 3.38 1.21 10.81
N PRO A 174 3.08 1.19 9.50
CA PRO A 174 3.16 -0.02 8.70
C PRO A 174 4.62 -0.44 8.49
N THR A 175 4.85 -1.74 8.35
CA THR A 175 6.17 -2.32 8.06
C THR A 175 6.35 -2.67 6.58
N ALA A 176 5.25 -2.96 5.88
CA ALA A 176 5.28 -3.33 4.47
C ALA A 176 3.91 -3.08 3.81
N LEU A 177 3.93 -2.83 2.51
CA LEU A 177 2.80 -3.04 1.62
C LEU A 177 2.99 -4.40 0.95
N GLN A 178 2.00 -5.28 1.08
CA GLN A 178 2.03 -6.60 0.46
C GLN A 178 0.90 -6.71 -0.56
N VAL A 179 1.23 -7.24 -1.74
CA VAL A 179 0.27 -7.48 -2.81
C VAL A 179 0.38 -8.93 -3.24
N LYS A 180 -0.76 -9.63 -3.29
CA LYS A 180 -0.87 -10.93 -3.93
C LYS A 180 -1.38 -10.71 -5.35
N TYR A 181 -0.65 -11.19 -6.34
CA TYR A 181 -0.99 -10.96 -7.74
C TYR A 181 -0.78 -12.19 -8.59
N ARG A 182 -1.48 -12.20 -9.73
CA ARG A 182 -1.23 -13.10 -10.86
C ARG A 182 -1.15 -12.23 -12.11
N ALA A 183 -0.08 -12.34 -12.88
CA ALA A 183 0.10 -11.57 -14.11
C ALA A 183 0.09 -12.49 -15.32
N LYS A 184 -0.57 -12.04 -16.39
CA LYS A 184 -0.43 -12.57 -17.74
C LYS A 184 -0.05 -11.43 -18.65
N VAL A 185 1.17 -11.46 -19.18
CA VAL A 185 1.72 -10.40 -20.02
C VAL A 185 2.04 -11.01 -21.39
N GLU A 186 1.51 -10.42 -22.43
CA GLU A 186 1.84 -10.81 -23.80
C GLU A 186 3.23 -10.26 -24.20
N PRO A 187 3.96 -10.90 -25.11
CA PRO A 187 5.33 -10.49 -25.48
C PRO A 187 5.48 -9.02 -25.89
N VAL A 188 4.45 -8.46 -26.53
CA VAL A 188 4.43 -7.03 -26.96
C VAL A 188 4.36 -6.10 -25.75
N ASP A 189 3.63 -6.48 -24.70
CA ASP A 189 3.44 -5.68 -23.50
C ASP A 189 4.73 -5.61 -22.67
N LEU A 190 5.51 -6.70 -22.66
CA LEU A 190 6.82 -6.73 -22.01
C LEU A 190 7.79 -5.67 -22.57
N ASN A 191 7.74 -5.40 -23.87
CA ASN A 191 8.58 -4.39 -24.49
C ASN A 191 8.16 -2.97 -24.12
N ILE A 192 6.88 -2.74 -23.84
CA ILE A 192 6.35 -1.45 -23.36
C ILE A 192 6.74 -1.23 -21.90
N LEU A 193 6.71 -2.27 -21.09
CA LEU A 193 7.05 -2.19 -19.65
C LEU A 193 8.55 -2.06 -19.40
N LYS A 194 9.41 -2.56 -20.26
CA LYS A 194 10.87 -2.46 -20.12
C LYS A 194 11.39 -1.03 -20.24
N GLY A 195 10.81 -0.23 -21.10
CA GLY A 195 11.27 1.13 -21.34
C GLY A 195 11.20 2.09 -20.12
N PRO A 196 10.16 2.09 -19.30
CA PRO A 196 10.09 2.89 -18.08
C PRO A 196 10.92 2.36 -16.90
N LEU A 197 11.22 1.05 -16.88
CA LEU A 197 11.94 0.41 -15.78
C LEU A 197 13.47 0.46 -15.91
N GLU A 198 13.97 0.79 -17.11
CA GLU A 198 15.40 0.92 -17.38
C GLU A 198 15.94 2.36 -17.17
N LYS A 199 15.13 3.27 -16.65
CA LYS A 199 15.47 4.62 -16.25
C LYS A 199 15.44 4.75 -14.74
#